data_7d6df554773cecd3969bec041a478b55
#
_entry.id   7d6df554773cecd3969bec041a478b55
#
_cell.length_a   1.000
_cell.length_b   1.000
_cell.length_c   1.000
_cell.angle_alpha   90.00
_cell.angle_beta   90.00
_cell.angle_gamma   90.00
#
_symmetry.space_group_name_H-M   'P 1'
#
loop_
_entity.id
_entity.type
_entity.pdbx_description
1 polymer ?
#
loop_
_entity_poly.entity_id
_entity_poly.type
_entity_poly.pdbx_seq_one_letter_code
_entity_poly.pdbx_strand_id
1 'polypeptide(L)'
;MALLPGDDGPYVFASKVPPLYDGFCLIDYFAQRFAYQDRSTWQARIAAGDLLVEGTPERDSGRILSKGVLVEYVHGEFVEPDVPTDWKVVSISRDWMAVSKPSGMPMHATPRIFRQTLTWQVRKMFGDDWSPAHRLDRETSGLVLFARGASMASTLGGFFARREVAKDYVALVHGHIDQEVDFDGAIGPAGDPEISVRQAVVVGGKEAQTAIRPIGVDSRGRGTWIVASPHQGRMHQIRVHCEAMGHPILGDPLYDGCGGIGYKARARGESREEWTVLVGGEALHLHAWRLHLPDRRPSNLPKELVCPIREGWSVPF
;
A
#
# COMPACT_ATOMS: atom_id res chain seq x y z
N MET A 1 3.82 -3.21 16.39
CA MET A 1 5.12 -2.57 16.67
C MET A 1 5.46 -1.66 15.49
N ALA A 2 6.13 -0.54 15.71
CA ALA A 2 6.67 0.31 14.65
C ALA A 2 8.16 -0.01 14.50
N LEU A 3 8.68 -0.01 13.27
CA LEU A 3 10.12 -0.12 13.01
C LEU A 3 10.78 1.18 13.47
N LEU A 4 11.82 1.07 14.29
CA LEU A 4 12.62 2.23 14.65
C LEU A 4 13.55 2.61 13.49
N PRO A 5 13.73 3.90 13.21
CA PRO A 5 14.66 4.37 12.21
C PRO A 5 16.10 3.97 12.60
N GLY A 6 16.73 3.17 11.75
CA GLY A 6 18.12 2.77 11.90
C GLY A 6 18.64 2.34 10.54
N ASP A 7 19.84 2.82 10.13
CA ASP A 7 20.23 2.79 8.74
C ASP A 7 20.61 1.41 8.21
N ASP A 8 21.48 0.67 8.86
CA ASP A 8 21.94 -0.65 8.37
C ASP A 8 22.08 -1.67 9.50
N GLY A 9 21.57 -1.35 10.68
CA GLY A 9 21.56 -2.23 11.84
C GLY A 9 20.43 -3.29 11.81
N PRO A 10 20.32 -4.10 12.85
CA PRO A 10 19.22 -5.05 12.96
C PRO A 10 17.86 -4.34 12.91
N TYR A 11 16.83 -5.09 12.51
CA TYR A 11 15.45 -4.57 12.52
C TYR A 11 14.95 -4.48 13.97
N VAL A 12 14.72 -3.29 14.48
CA VAL A 12 14.20 -3.06 15.83
C VAL A 12 12.76 -2.57 15.74
N PHE A 13 11.83 -3.35 16.25
CA PHE A 13 10.42 -3.04 16.30
C PHE A 13 10.04 -2.60 17.71
N ALA A 14 9.51 -1.40 17.85
CA ALA A 14 9.12 -0.84 19.13
C ALA A 14 7.61 -0.72 19.31
N SER A 15 7.15 -0.85 20.54
CA SER A 15 5.77 -0.61 20.94
C SER A 15 5.71 -0.13 22.38
N LYS A 16 4.95 0.95 22.64
CA LYS A 16 4.57 1.28 24.02
C LYS A 16 3.44 0.36 24.48
N VAL A 17 3.53 -0.16 25.69
CA VAL A 17 2.49 -1.02 26.27
C VAL A 17 1.19 -0.22 26.43
N PRO A 18 0.09 -0.62 25.76
CA PRO A 18 -1.20 0.07 25.89
C PRO A 18 -1.84 -0.21 27.27
N PRO A 19 -2.77 0.66 27.71
CA PRO A 19 -3.46 0.48 29.00
C PRO A 19 -4.15 -0.88 29.18
N LEU A 20 -4.65 -1.50 28.12
CA LEU A 20 -5.30 -2.83 28.13
C LEU A 20 -4.36 -3.93 28.62
N TYR A 21 -3.05 -3.77 28.45
CA TYR A 21 -2.02 -4.75 28.82
C TYR A 21 -1.23 -4.36 30.07
N ASP A 22 -1.73 -3.39 30.84
CA ASP A 22 -1.12 -3.04 32.13
C ASP A 22 -1.17 -4.22 33.09
N GLY A 23 -0.02 -4.58 33.69
CA GLY A 23 0.10 -5.72 34.56
C GLY A 23 0.27 -7.08 33.88
N PHE A 24 0.32 -7.16 32.55
CA PHE A 24 0.62 -8.41 31.85
C PHE A 24 2.09 -8.78 32.00
N CYS A 25 2.39 -10.08 32.07
CA CYS A 25 3.77 -10.51 31.91
C CYS A 25 4.22 -10.42 30.45
N LEU A 26 5.53 -10.29 30.24
CA LEU A 26 6.15 -10.07 28.93
C LEU A 26 5.69 -11.09 27.88
N ILE A 27 5.70 -12.39 28.23
CA ILE A 27 5.30 -13.43 27.29
C ILE A 27 3.81 -13.38 26.92
N ASP A 28 2.93 -13.06 27.86
CA ASP A 28 1.48 -12.96 27.59
C ASP A 28 1.17 -11.74 26.73
N TYR A 29 1.84 -10.61 26.98
CA TYR A 29 1.73 -9.44 26.16
C TYR A 29 2.10 -9.71 24.71
N PHE A 30 3.26 -10.37 24.47
CA PHE A 30 3.71 -10.65 23.11
C PHE A 30 2.83 -11.70 22.42
N ALA A 31 2.47 -12.78 23.08
CA ALA A 31 1.65 -13.85 22.51
C ALA A 31 0.24 -13.39 22.14
N GLN A 32 -0.37 -12.49 22.92
CA GLN A 32 -1.71 -11.98 22.63
C GLN A 32 -1.69 -10.86 21.61
N ARG A 33 -0.78 -9.91 21.74
CA ARG A 33 -0.77 -8.71 20.90
C ARG A 33 -0.13 -8.95 19.53
N PHE A 34 0.83 -9.85 19.44
CA PHE A 34 1.61 -10.13 18.25
C PHE A 34 1.46 -11.59 17.82
N ALA A 35 0.22 -12.02 17.62
CA ALA A 35 -0.18 -13.39 17.33
C ALA A 35 0.32 -13.93 15.96
N TYR A 36 1.15 -13.17 15.24
CA TYR A 36 1.83 -13.63 14.02
C TYR A 36 3.00 -14.62 14.31
N GLN A 37 3.41 -14.72 15.56
CA GLN A 37 4.28 -15.78 16.06
C GLN A 37 3.58 -16.48 17.23
N ASP A 38 3.83 -17.77 17.38
CA ASP A 38 3.29 -18.54 18.48
C ASP A 38 4.02 -18.24 19.82
N ARG A 39 3.41 -18.68 20.93
CA ARG A 39 3.94 -18.44 22.26
C ARG A 39 5.33 -19.06 22.47
N SER A 40 5.59 -20.23 21.90
CA SER A 40 6.88 -20.92 22.04
C SER A 40 8.00 -20.15 21.33
N THR A 41 7.72 -19.60 20.17
CA THR A 41 8.64 -18.73 19.44
C THR A 41 8.97 -17.47 20.23
N TRP A 42 7.96 -16.80 20.80
CA TRP A 42 8.21 -15.64 21.68
C TRP A 42 9.02 -16.00 22.91
N GLN A 43 8.75 -17.15 23.54
CA GLN A 43 9.52 -17.64 24.68
C GLN A 43 11.01 -17.82 24.33
N ALA A 44 11.31 -18.42 23.16
CA ALA A 44 12.67 -18.59 22.69
C ALA A 44 13.37 -17.24 22.42
N ARG A 45 12.66 -16.28 21.84
CA ARG A 45 13.16 -14.92 21.58
C ARG A 45 13.48 -14.15 22.87
N ILE A 46 12.62 -14.27 23.91
CA ILE A 46 12.89 -13.70 25.22
C ILE A 46 14.16 -14.33 25.83
N ALA A 47 14.27 -15.66 25.83
CA ALA A 47 15.42 -16.35 26.35
C ALA A 47 16.74 -15.99 25.63
N ALA A 48 16.68 -15.74 24.32
CA ALA A 48 17.80 -15.26 23.52
C ALA A 48 18.22 -13.82 23.90
N GLY A 49 17.29 -13.02 24.48
CA GLY A 49 17.51 -11.61 24.76
C GLY A 49 17.19 -10.70 23.56
N ASP A 50 16.42 -11.20 22.58
CA ASP A 50 15.99 -10.44 21.41
C ASP A 50 14.92 -9.40 21.75
N LEU A 51 14.32 -9.47 22.96
CA LEU A 51 13.36 -8.50 23.45
C LEU A 51 14.01 -7.56 24.47
N LEU A 52 13.75 -6.27 24.30
CA LEU A 52 14.23 -5.25 25.22
C LEU A 52 13.04 -4.60 25.93
N VAL A 53 13.24 -4.25 27.19
CA VAL A 53 12.33 -3.41 27.98
C VAL A 53 13.09 -2.16 28.37
N GLU A 54 12.58 -0.99 27.93
CA GLU A 54 13.26 0.30 28.14
C GLU A 54 14.73 0.27 27.64
N GLY A 55 14.98 -0.31 26.45
CA GLY A 55 16.29 -0.41 25.83
C GLY A 55 17.22 -1.48 26.42
N THR A 56 16.81 -2.23 27.45
CA THR A 56 17.63 -3.26 28.09
C THR A 56 17.12 -4.66 27.71
N PRO A 57 17.99 -5.59 27.23
CA PRO A 57 17.62 -6.96 26.94
C PRO A 57 16.96 -7.63 28.14
N GLU A 58 15.75 -8.16 27.94
CA GLU A 58 14.99 -8.87 28.98
C GLU A 58 14.92 -10.37 28.65
N ARG A 59 15.26 -11.22 29.63
CA ARG A 59 15.26 -12.67 29.50
C ARG A 59 14.23 -13.36 30.39
N ASP A 60 13.65 -12.61 31.33
CA ASP A 60 12.57 -13.11 32.17
C ASP A 60 11.20 -12.93 31.46
N SER A 61 10.67 -14.05 31.02
CA SER A 61 9.33 -14.07 30.38
C SER A 61 8.19 -13.69 31.33
N GLY A 62 8.41 -13.80 32.65
CA GLY A 62 7.48 -13.42 33.71
C GLY A 62 7.53 -11.92 34.05
N ARG A 63 8.46 -11.15 33.50
CA ARG A 63 8.57 -9.70 33.73
C ARG A 63 7.22 -9.00 33.55
N ILE A 64 6.73 -8.36 34.62
CA ILE A 64 5.49 -7.59 34.58
C ILE A 64 5.72 -6.24 33.86
N LEU A 65 4.86 -5.94 32.93
CA LEU A 65 4.88 -4.70 32.14
C LEU A 65 3.84 -3.71 32.68
N SER A 66 4.23 -2.43 32.73
CA SER A 66 3.31 -1.33 33.02
C SER A 66 2.93 -0.58 31.75
N LYS A 67 1.75 0.04 31.74
CA LYS A 67 1.31 0.91 30.62
C LYS A 67 2.37 1.96 30.31
N GLY A 68 2.61 2.21 29.04
CA GLY A 68 3.55 3.23 28.56
C GLY A 68 5.01 2.79 28.49
N VAL A 69 5.37 1.67 29.14
CA VAL A 69 6.72 1.06 29.03
C VAL A 69 7.01 0.78 27.56
N LEU A 70 8.23 1.11 27.12
CA LEU A 70 8.72 0.80 25.79
C LEU A 70 9.21 -0.66 25.77
N VAL A 71 8.65 -1.45 24.88
CA VAL A 71 9.15 -2.79 24.57
C VAL A 71 9.63 -2.83 23.14
N GLU A 72 10.75 -3.49 22.91
CA GLU A 72 11.41 -3.56 21.62
C GLU A 72 11.70 -5.03 21.28
N TYR A 73 11.61 -5.35 20.01
CA TYR A 73 12.00 -6.65 19.47
C TYR A 73 13.11 -6.44 18.44
N VAL A 74 14.27 -6.95 18.71
CA VAL A 74 15.41 -6.97 17.80
C VAL A 74 15.28 -8.22 16.92
N HIS A 75 14.90 -8.01 15.67
CA HIS A 75 14.85 -9.09 14.71
C HIS A 75 16.26 -9.33 14.16
N GLY A 76 16.79 -10.53 14.37
CA GLY A 76 18.12 -10.92 13.89
C GLY A 76 18.29 -10.78 12.36
N GLU A 77 19.04 -11.62 11.75
CA GLU A 77 19.20 -11.62 10.29
C GLU A 77 17.86 -11.85 9.59
N PHE A 78 17.37 -10.79 8.96
CA PHE A 78 16.15 -10.80 8.17
C PHE A 78 16.45 -10.21 6.80
N VAL A 79 16.22 -11.01 5.75
CA VAL A 79 16.35 -10.55 4.36
C VAL A 79 14.97 -10.18 3.87
N GLU A 80 14.77 -8.90 3.57
CA GLU A 80 13.53 -8.46 2.92
C GLU A 80 13.48 -8.97 1.48
N PRO A 81 12.30 -9.41 1.00
CA PRO A 81 12.14 -9.73 -0.41
C PRO A 81 12.44 -8.53 -1.29
N ASP A 82 13.06 -8.74 -2.42
CA ASP A 82 13.31 -7.68 -3.40
C ASP A 82 12.02 -7.03 -3.87
N VAL A 83 12.02 -5.70 -3.90
CA VAL A 83 10.95 -4.89 -4.47
C VAL A 83 11.56 -3.81 -5.37
N PRO A 84 10.83 -3.33 -6.39
CA PRO A 84 11.26 -2.19 -7.17
C PRO A 84 11.47 -0.96 -6.28
N THR A 85 12.63 -0.31 -6.39
CA THR A 85 13.01 0.87 -5.58
C THR A 85 13.29 2.10 -6.44
N ASP A 86 12.95 2.05 -7.72
CA ASP A 86 13.20 3.06 -8.74
C ASP A 86 12.15 4.20 -8.73
N TRP A 87 11.63 4.52 -7.53
CA TRP A 87 10.73 5.66 -7.36
C TRP A 87 11.45 6.99 -7.66
N LYS A 88 10.71 7.99 -8.12
CA LYS A 88 11.26 9.29 -8.55
C LYS A 88 10.48 10.44 -7.93
N VAL A 89 11.18 11.53 -7.59
CA VAL A 89 10.54 12.79 -7.24
C VAL A 89 10.00 13.42 -8.54
N VAL A 90 8.71 13.69 -8.57
CA VAL A 90 8.02 14.38 -9.67
C VAL A 90 8.08 15.90 -9.46
N SER A 91 7.82 16.34 -8.23
CA SER A 91 7.90 17.75 -7.84
C SER A 91 8.10 17.83 -6.33
N ILE A 92 8.84 18.82 -5.86
CA ILE A 92 9.12 19.04 -4.44
C ILE A 92 9.08 20.51 -4.09
N SER A 93 8.55 20.81 -2.91
CA SER A 93 8.56 22.12 -2.26
C SER A 93 9.07 21.98 -0.82
N ARG A 94 9.05 23.07 -0.07
CA ARG A 94 9.50 23.07 1.33
C ARG A 94 8.70 22.10 2.21
N ASP A 95 7.39 21.98 1.98
CA ASP A 95 6.43 21.35 2.89
C ASP A 95 5.53 20.28 2.23
N TRP A 96 5.70 20.04 0.93
CA TRP A 96 5.07 18.97 0.19
C TRP A 96 5.98 18.40 -0.91
N MET A 97 5.74 17.15 -1.29
CA MET A 97 6.44 16.46 -2.36
C MET A 97 5.51 15.50 -3.08
N ALA A 98 5.57 15.49 -4.40
CA ALA A 98 4.91 14.51 -5.25
C ALA A 98 5.96 13.52 -5.78
N VAL A 99 5.70 12.23 -5.64
CA VAL A 99 6.60 11.17 -6.09
C VAL A 99 5.88 10.20 -7.02
N SER A 100 6.61 9.62 -7.96
CA SER A 100 6.18 8.49 -8.79
C SER A 100 6.61 7.20 -8.12
N LYS A 101 5.65 6.40 -7.65
CA LYS A 101 5.87 5.08 -7.04
C LYS A 101 5.90 4.00 -8.13
N PRO A 102 6.89 3.10 -8.18
CA PRO A 102 6.86 1.95 -9.08
C PRO A 102 5.80 0.93 -8.65
N SER A 103 5.36 0.10 -9.60
CA SER A 103 4.51 -1.07 -9.31
C SER A 103 5.29 -2.10 -8.49
N GLY A 104 4.66 -2.74 -7.52
CA GLY A 104 5.27 -3.75 -6.66
C GLY A 104 5.90 -3.20 -5.37
N MET A 105 6.12 -1.89 -5.26
CA MET A 105 6.63 -1.24 -4.05
C MET A 105 5.52 -0.97 -3.04
N PRO A 106 5.61 -1.47 -1.78
CA PRO A 106 4.63 -1.13 -0.74
C PRO A 106 4.74 0.33 -0.29
N MET A 107 3.62 0.90 0.14
CA MET A 107 3.59 2.24 0.77
C MET A 107 4.17 2.25 2.18
N HIS A 108 3.81 1.24 2.98
CA HIS A 108 4.13 1.11 4.41
C HIS A 108 4.63 -0.29 4.72
N ALA A 109 5.21 -0.45 5.90
CA ALA A 109 5.68 -1.74 6.39
C ALA A 109 4.58 -2.82 6.32
N THR A 110 4.98 -4.00 5.90
CA THR A 110 4.20 -5.23 5.85
C THR A 110 4.91 -6.28 6.71
N PRO A 111 4.33 -7.46 6.97
CA PRO A 111 4.99 -8.49 7.76
C PRO A 111 6.36 -8.96 7.24
N ARG A 112 6.68 -8.68 5.99
CA ARG A 112 7.92 -9.15 5.33
C ARG A 112 8.75 -8.03 4.67
N ILE A 113 8.26 -6.79 4.64
CA ILE A 113 8.94 -5.67 3.97
C ILE A 113 8.81 -4.44 4.86
N PHE A 114 9.91 -3.88 5.31
CA PHE A 114 9.97 -2.77 6.26
C PHE A 114 10.69 -1.56 5.69
N ARG A 115 11.96 -1.72 5.29
CA ARG A 115 12.85 -0.67 4.77
C ARG A 115 12.67 -0.44 3.27
N GLN A 116 12.22 -1.46 2.55
CA GLN A 116 11.93 -1.36 1.12
C GLN A 116 10.50 -0.84 0.85
N THR A 117 10.00 0.09 1.68
CA THR A 117 8.71 0.75 1.49
C THR A 117 8.91 2.20 1.07
N LEU A 118 7.97 2.75 0.28
CA LEU A 118 8.09 4.12 -0.19
C LEU A 118 8.23 5.12 0.97
N THR A 119 7.41 4.96 2.01
CA THR A 119 7.44 5.88 3.17
C THR A 119 8.79 5.83 3.89
N TRP A 120 9.36 4.65 4.08
CA TRP A 120 10.65 4.52 4.75
C TRP A 120 11.78 5.13 3.90
N GLN A 121 11.80 4.87 2.60
CA GLN A 121 12.83 5.41 1.71
C GLN A 121 12.76 6.93 1.56
N VAL A 122 11.54 7.49 1.48
CA VAL A 122 11.37 8.95 1.48
C VAL A 122 11.90 9.55 2.78
N ARG A 123 11.58 8.95 3.93
CA ARG A 123 12.09 9.43 5.22
C ARG A 123 13.60 9.32 5.36
N LYS A 124 14.17 8.20 4.93
CA LYS A 124 15.63 8.01 4.92
C LYS A 124 16.35 9.07 4.09
N MET A 125 15.78 9.47 2.96
CA MET A 125 16.40 10.42 2.04
C MET A 125 16.16 11.88 2.40
N PHE A 126 14.99 12.22 2.92
CA PHE A 126 14.54 13.61 3.10
C PHE A 126 14.25 14.00 4.56
N GLY A 127 14.24 13.03 5.48
CA GLY A 127 13.98 13.25 6.92
C GLY A 127 12.67 12.64 7.39
N ASP A 128 12.57 12.39 8.71
CA ASP A 128 11.46 11.65 9.35
C ASP A 128 10.14 12.42 9.40
N ASP A 129 10.17 13.73 9.17
CA ASP A 129 9.01 14.61 9.20
C ASP A 129 8.12 14.52 7.94
N TRP A 130 8.49 13.69 6.96
CA TRP A 130 7.68 13.39 5.79
C TRP A 130 6.69 12.27 6.02
N SER A 131 5.45 12.47 5.59
CA SER A 131 4.38 11.47 5.66
C SER A 131 3.49 11.49 4.40
N PRO A 132 3.04 10.32 3.90
CA PRO A 132 2.15 10.29 2.74
C PRO A 132 0.75 10.81 3.11
N ALA A 133 0.17 11.66 2.26
CA ALA A 133 -1.18 12.20 2.42
C ALA A 133 -2.27 11.18 2.00
N HIS A 134 -1.92 10.22 1.17
CA HIS A 134 -2.77 9.11 0.71
C HIS A 134 -1.93 7.88 0.40
N ARG A 135 -2.59 6.81 0.00
CA ARG A 135 -1.90 5.54 -0.33
C ARG A 135 -2.32 5.01 -1.70
N LEU A 136 -1.42 4.25 -2.30
CA LEU A 136 -1.68 3.36 -3.43
C LEU A 136 -1.51 1.91 -2.99
N ASP A 137 -2.15 1.00 -3.72
CA ASP A 137 -1.90 -0.43 -3.56
C ASP A 137 -0.44 -0.77 -3.94
N ARG A 138 0.06 -1.88 -3.45
CA ARG A 138 1.42 -2.33 -3.74
C ARG A 138 1.69 -2.39 -5.25
N GLU A 139 0.78 -3.00 -6.01
CA GLU A 139 0.94 -3.23 -7.44
C GLU A 139 0.59 -1.99 -8.30
N THR A 140 -0.15 -1.03 -7.76
CA THR A 140 -0.47 0.23 -8.45
C THR A 140 0.74 1.14 -8.49
N SER A 141 1.10 1.63 -9.67
CA SER A 141 2.15 2.64 -9.85
C SER A 141 1.58 4.06 -9.86
N GLY A 142 2.46 5.07 -9.82
CA GLY A 142 2.09 6.47 -10.07
C GLY A 142 2.17 7.40 -8.88
N LEU A 143 1.40 8.46 -8.94
CA LEU A 143 1.52 9.65 -8.11
C LEU A 143 1.14 9.41 -6.66
N VAL A 144 2.05 9.77 -5.76
CA VAL A 144 1.80 9.84 -4.31
C VAL A 144 2.22 11.21 -3.81
N LEU A 145 1.34 11.86 -3.06
CA LEU A 145 1.59 13.15 -2.43
C LEU A 145 2.04 12.94 -0.98
N PHE A 146 3.18 13.52 -0.63
CA PHE A 146 3.72 13.57 0.72
C PHE A 146 3.61 14.96 1.31
N ALA A 147 3.40 15.03 2.61
CA ALA A 147 3.42 16.23 3.43
C ALA A 147 4.62 16.23 4.35
N ARG A 148 5.19 17.41 4.60
CA ARG A 148 6.23 17.63 5.59
C ARG A 148 5.67 18.29 6.84
N GLY A 149 5.87 17.64 7.98
CA GLY A 149 5.39 18.12 9.27
C GLY A 149 3.88 17.97 9.50
N ALA A 150 3.47 18.09 10.76
CA ALA A 150 2.10 17.79 11.19
C ALA A 150 1.03 18.72 10.57
N SER A 151 1.35 20.02 10.38
CA SER A 151 0.39 21.00 9.83
C SER A 151 0.02 20.68 8.39
N MET A 152 1.01 20.43 7.51
CA MET A 152 0.76 20.08 6.12
C MET A 152 0.12 18.69 6.01
N ALA A 153 0.54 17.73 6.84
CA ALA A 153 -0.07 16.40 6.91
C ALA A 153 -1.56 16.46 7.26
N SER A 154 -1.94 17.29 8.23
CA SER A 154 -3.35 17.53 8.59
C SER A 154 -4.13 18.19 7.45
N THR A 155 -3.54 19.17 6.78
CA THR A 155 -4.17 19.89 5.66
C THR A 155 -4.44 18.93 4.48
N LEU A 156 -3.40 18.26 3.98
CA LEU A 156 -3.51 17.36 2.84
C LEU A 156 -4.35 16.13 3.17
N GLY A 157 -4.12 15.50 4.32
CA GLY A 157 -4.93 14.37 4.80
C GLY A 157 -6.41 14.74 4.92
N GLY A 158 -6.71 15.97 5.35
CA GLY A 158 -8.06 16.53 5.41
C GLY A 158 -8.72 16.62 4.02
N PHE A 159 -8.00 17.05 2.98
CA PHE A 159 -8.54 17.08 1.62
C PHE A 159 -8.91 15.69 1.11
N PHE A 160 -8.06 14.69 1.32
CA PHE A 160 -8.37 13.31 0.95
C PHE A 160 -9.52 12.71 1.77
N ALA A 161 -9.57 12.96 3.08
CA ALA A 161 -10.63 12.47 3.96
C ALA A 161 -12.01 13.01 3.58
N ARG A 162 -12.07 14.29 3.17
CA ARG A 162 -13.31 14.94 2.72
C ARG A 162 -13.60 14.73 1.23
N ARG A 163 -12.79 13.92 0.52
CA ARG A 163 -12.95 13.62 -0.90
C ARG A 163 -12.86 14.85 -1.82
N GLU A 164 -12.09 15.85 -1.43
CA GLU A 164 -11.91 17.10 -2.18
C GLU A 164 -10.80 17.01 -3.23
N VAL A 165 -10.06 15.91 -3.26
CA VAL A 165 -9.05 15.61 -4.27
C VAL A 165 -9.64 14.66 -5.29
N ALA A 166 -9.87 15.15 -6.52
CA ALA A 166 -10.18 14.25 -7.63
C ALA A 166 -8.91 13.55 -8.12
N LYS A 167 -9.06 12.32 -8.56
CA LYS A 167 -7.96 11.42 -8.91
C LYS A 167 -8.26 10.76 -10.24
N ASP A 168 -7.32 10.84 -11.18
CA ASP A 168 -7.41 10.12 -12.44
C ASP A 168 -6.31 9.07 -12.50
N TYR A 169 -6.71 7.88 -12.90
CA TYR A 169 -5.83 6.75 -13.14
C TYR A 169 -5.90 6.37 -14.61
N VAL A 170 -4.77 5.99 -15.18
CA VAL A 170 -4.73 5.35 -16.50
C VAL A 170 -4.63 3.85 -16.29
N ALA A 171 -5.45 3.08 -16.99
CA ALA A 171 -5.41 1.63 -16.95
C ALA A 171 -5.61 1.03 -18.35
N LEU A 172 -5.04 -0.17 -18.57
CA LEU A 172 -5.34 -1.01 -19.71
C LEU A 172 -6.20 -2.19 -19.23
N VAL A 173 -7.41 -2.30 -19.74
CA VAL A 173 -8.36 -3.36 -19.38
C VAL A 173 -8.53 -4.36 -20.51
N HIS A 174 -8.82 -5.61 -20.19
CA HIS A 174 -9.17 -6.64 -21.20
C HIS A 174 -10.49 -6.31 -21.89
N GLY A 175 -10.57 -6.66 -23.16
CA GLY A 175 -11.78 -6.47 -23.95
C GLY A 175 -11.94 -5.04 -24.49
N HIS A 176 -13.12 -4.78 -25.05
CA HIS A 176 -13.43 -3.51 -25.70
C HIS A 176 -14.47 -2.73 -24.90
N ILE A 177 -14.13 -1.48 -24.55
CA ILE A 177 -15.04 -0.49 -23.96
C ILE A 177 -15.09 0.68 -24.92
N ASP A 178 -16.26 1.01 -25.44
CA ASP A 178 -16.47 2.06 -26.44
C ASP A 178 -17.26 3.27 -25.90
N GLN A 179 -17.83 3.17 -24.71
CA GLN A 179 -18.62 4.22 -24.07
C GLN A 179 -18.13 4.53 -22.67
N GLU A 180 -18.41 5.75 -22.23
CA GLU A 180 -18.19 6.16 -20.84
C GLU A 180 -19.18 5.41 -19.94
N VAL A 181 -18.69 4.98 -18.75
CA VAL A 181 -19.47 4.24 -17.77
C VAL A 181 -19.24 4.84 -16.38
N ASP A 182 -20.32 5.18 -15.70
CA ASP A 182 -20.32 5.45 -14.27
C ASP A 182 -20.71 4.15 -13.53
N PHE A 183 -19.72 3.40 -13.09
CA PHE A 183 -19.96 2.14 -12.39
C PHE A 183 -20.16 2.39 -10.89
N ASP A 184 -21.35 2.02 -10.39
CA ASP A 184 -21.72 2.07 -8.97
C ASP A 184 -21.80 0.64 -8.43
N GLY A 185 -20.90 0.31 -7.50
CA GLY A 185 -20.80 -1.02 -6.93
C GLY A 185 -20.20 -1.00 -5.53
N ALA A 186 -21.03 -1.22 -4.50
CA ALA A 186 -20.58 -1.23 -3.11
C ALA A 186 -19.55 -2.33 -2.86
N ILE A 187 -18.40 -1.99 -2.23
CA ILE A 187 -17.25 -2.87 -2.07
C ILE A 187 -17.14 -3.39 -0.63
N GLY A 188 -16.91 -4.68 -0.51
CA GLY A 188 -16.64 -5.36 0.76
C GLY A 188 -15.75 -6.60 0.56
N PRO A 189 -15.39 -7.30 1.65
CA PRO A 189 -14.62 -8.54 1.57
C PRO A 189 -15.29 -9.56 0.64
N ALA A 190 -14.49 -10.20 -0.21
CA ALA A 190 -14.99 -11.21 -1.15
C ALA A 190 -15.41 -12.53 -0.49
N GLY A 191 -15.03 -12.75 0.78
CA GLY A 191 -15.28 -14.02 1.46
C GLY A 191 -14.41 -15.18 0.94
N ASP A 192 -13.35 -14.89 0.18
CA ASP A 192 -12.43 -15.90 -0.35
C ASP A 192 -11.59 -16.48 0.79
N PRO A 193 -11.68 -17.80 1.08
CA PRO A 193 -10.94 -18.42 2.18
C PRO A 193 -9.43 -18.48 1.93
N GLU A 194 -8.99 -18.43 0.69
CA GLU A 194 -7.57 -18.50 0.32
C GLU A 194 -6.94 -17.11 0.20
N ILE A 195 -7.76 -16.06 -0.06
CA ILE A 195 -7.27 -14.71 -0.32
C ILE A 195 -8.03 -13.68 0.54
N SER A 196 -7.67 -13.58 1.81
CA SER A 196 -8.34 -12.69 2.79
C SER A 196 -8.34 -11.20 2.42
N VAL A 197 -7.42 -10.76 1.59
CA VAL A 197 -7.32 -9.35 1.14
C VAL A 197 -8.21 -9.03 -0.05
N ARG A 198 -8.82 -10.05 -0.70
CA ARG A 198 -9.66 -9.85 -1.88
C ARG A 198 -10.94 -9.12 -1.51
N GLN A 199 -11.29 -8.13 -2.31
CA GLN A 199 -12.54 -7.39 -2.23
C GLN A 199 -13.44 -7.79 -3.41
N ALA A 200 -14.74 -7.53 -3.27
CA ALA A 200 -15.72 -7.73 -4.34
C ALA A 200 -16.82 -6.69 -4.26
N VAL A 201 -17.58 -6.55 -5.34
CA VAL A 201 -18.87 -5.84 -5.30
C VAL A 201 -19.86 -6.73 -4.54
N VAL A 202 -20.35 -6.25 -3.38
CA VAL A 202 -21.23 -7.03 -2.51
C VAL A 202 -22.36 -6.18 -1.96
N VAL A 203 -23.51 -6.81 -1.74
CA VAL A 203 -24.64 -6.17 -1.04
C VAL A 203 -24.24 -5.84 0.39
N GLY A 204 -24.52 -4.62 0.84
CA GLY A 204 -24.13 -4.15 2.18
C GLY A 204 -22.65 -3.74 2.29
N GLY A 205 -21.91 -3.73 1.20
CA GLY A 205 -20.56 -3.19 1.13
C GLY A 205 -20.53 -1.67 1.36
N LYS A 206 -19.33 -1.12 1.35
CA LYS A 206 -19.12 0.34 1.45
C LYS A 206 -19.34 0.97 0.07
N GLU A 207 -20.16 2.02 0.00
CA GLU A 207 -20.38 2.82 -1.21
C GLU A 207 -19.10 3.09 -1.98
N ALA A 208 -19.11 2.80 -3.28
CA ALA A 208 -18.00 3.03 -4.18
C ALA A 208 -18.52 3.27 -5.60
N GLN A 209 -18.04 4.34 -6.24
CA GLN A 209 -18.40 4.73 -7.60
C GLN A 209 -17.13 5.10 -8.36
N THR A 210 -17.03 4.68 -9.62
CA THR A 210 -15.88 4.97 -10.50
C THR A 210 -16.39 5.37 -11.87
N ALA A 211 -16.05 6.59 -12.30
CA ALA A 211 -16.24 6.99 -13.68
C ALA A 211 -15.12 6.37 -14.54
N ILE A 212 -15.50 5.74 -15.64
CA ILE A 212 -14.60 5.07 -16.58
C ILE A 212 -14.80 5.65 -17.96
N ARG A 213 -13.73 6.23 -18.52
CA ARG A 213 -13.74 6.83 -19.84
C ARG A 213 -12.71 6.12 -20.74
N PRO A 214 -13.14 5.47 -21.83
CA PRO A 214 -12.21 4.90 -22.79
C PRO A 214 -11.46 6.02 -23.52
N ILE A 215 -10.17 5.78 -23.79
CA ILE A 215 -9.28 6.74 -24.47
C ILE A 215 -8.65 6.14 -25.73
N GLY A 216 -8.80 4.85 -25.97
CA GLY A 216 -8.37 4.19 -27.20
C GLY A 216 -8.05 2.73 -27.03
N VAL A 217 -7.90 2.04 -28.15
CA VAL A 217 -7.52 0.62 -28.18
C VAL A 217 -5.99 0.49 -28.05
N ASP A 218 -5.53 -0.51 -27.33
CA ASP A 218 -4.09 -0.80 -27.24
C ASP A 218 -3.52 -1.16 -28.61
N SER A 219 -2.38 -0.61 -28.97
CA SER A 219 -1.72 -0.84 -30.26
C SER A 219 -1.38 -2.30 -30.56
N ARG A 220 -1.28 -3.13 -29.52
CA ARG A 220 -1.06 -4.58 -29.62
C ARG A 220 -2.36 -5.39 -29.56
N GLY A 221 -3.52 -4.73 -29.53
CA GLY A 221 -4.83 -5.37 -29.49
C GLY A 221 -5.17 -6.11 -28.20
N ARG A 222 -4.49 -5.81 -27.09
CA ARG A 222 -4.68 -6.49 -25.79
C ARG A 222 -5.94 -6.04 -25.05
N GLY A 223 -6.48 -4.87 -25.39
CA GLY A 223 -7.67 -4.32 -24.74
C GLY A 223 -7.83 -2.82 -24.96
N THR A 224 -8.52 -2.17 -24.03
CA THR A 224 -8.85 -0.74 -24.11
C THR A 224 -8.10 0.03 -23.03
N TRP A 225 -7.45 1.12 -23.42
CA TRP A 225 -6.95 2.12 -22.49
C TRP A 225 -8.10 2.97 -21.96
N ILE A 226 -8.15 3.14 -20.66
CA ILE A 226 -9.17 3.92 -19.95
C ILE A 226 -8.55 4.95 -19.03
N VAL A 227 -9.29 6.03 -18.78
CA VAL A 227 -9.12 6.87 -17.60
C VAL A 227 -10.20 6.46 -16.61
N ALA A 228 -9.77 6.06 -15.40
CA ALA A 228 -10.66 5.71 -14.30
C ALA A 228 -10.56 6.77 -13.19
N SER A 229 -11.69 7.36 -12.82
CA SER A 229 -11.79 8.43 -11.81
C SER A 229 -12.66 7.97 -10.64
N PRO A 230 -12.07 7.41 -9.57
CA PRO A 230 -12.82 6.93 -8.42
C PRO A 230 -13.28 8.08 -7.52
N HIS A 231 -14.58 8.15 -7.21
CA HIS A 231 -15.14 9.15 -6.29
C HIS A 231 -14.70 8.89 -4.83
N GLN A 232 -14.55 7.62 -4.45
CA GLN A 232 -14.04 7.22 -3.15
C GLN A 232 -12.60 6.67 -3.30
N GLY A 233 -12.05 6.13 -2.22
CA GLY A 233 -10.74 5.45 -2.20
C GLY A 233 -10.85 4.13 -1.44
N ARG A 234 -11.77 3.25 -1.84
CA ARG A 234 -11.88 1.91 -1.22
C ARG A 234 -10.70 1.06 -1.64
N MET A 235 -10.36 0.10 -0.80
CA MET A 235 -9.29 -0.86 -1.10
C MET A 235 -9.57 -1.54 -2.44
N HIS A 236 -8.62 -1.50 -3.36
CA HIS A 236 -8.67 -2.09 -4.70
C HIS A 236 -9.82 -1.59 -5.59
N GLN A 237 -10.43 -0.42 -5.32
CA GLN A 237 -11.70 0.02 -5.92
C GLN A 237 -11.74 -0.13 -7.44
N ILE A 238 -10.79 0.47 -8.17
CA ILE A 238 -10.77 0.44 -9.64
C ILE A 238 -10.64 -1.00 -10.15
N ARG A 239 -9.78 -1.78 -9.52
CA ARG A 239 -9.51 -3.17 -9.89
C ARG A 239 -10.75 -4.05 -9.73
N VAL A 240 -11.45 -3.92 -8.59
CA VAL A 240 -12.73 -4.61 -8.30
C VAL A 240 -13.81 -4.20 -9.29
N HIS A 241 -13.95 -2.90 -9.58
CA HIS A 241 -14.97 -2.41 -10.50
C HIS A 241 -14.71 -2.88 -11.94
N CYS A 242 -13.47 -2.84 -12.41
CA CYS A 242 -13.11 -3.35 -13.73
C CYS A 242 -13.37 -4.87 -13.86
N GLU A 243 -13.01 -5.68 -12.85
CA GLU A 243 -13.34 -7.11 -12.84
C GLU A 243 -14.85 -7.36 -12.83
N ALA A 244 -15.61 -6.62 -12.01
CA ALA A 244 -17.07 -6.76 -11.92
C ALA A 244 -17.80 -6.37 -13.22
N MET A 245 -17.22 -5.48 -14.01
CA MET A 245 -17.72 -5.12 -15.36
C MET A 245 -17.35 -6.16 -16.44
N GLY A 246 -16.57 -7.20 -16.11
CA GLY A 246 -16.06 -8.17 -17.09
C GLY A 246 -14.84 -7.68 -17.87
N HIS A 247 -14.22 -6.56 -17.45
CA HIS A 247 -13.05 -5.94 -18.05
C HIS A 247 -11.89 -5.85 -17.05
N PRO A 248 -11.33 -6.97 -16.54
CA PRO A 248 -10.23 -6.92 -15.59
C PRO A 248 -9.03 -6.16 -16.15
N ILE A 249 -8.25 -5.55 -15.24
CA ILE A 249 -7.06 -4.80 -15.64
C ILE A 249 -5.95 -5.76 -16.05
N LEU A 250 -5.29 -5.49 -17.16
CA LEU A 250 -4.18 -6.30 -17.66
C LEU A 250 -3.07 -6.41 -16.63
N GLY A 251 -2.59 -7.63 -16.37
CA GLY A 251 -1.51 -7.91 -15.42
C GLY A 251 -1.93 -7.83 -13.95
N ASP A 252 -3.23 -7.83 -13.64
CA ASP A 252 -3.69 -7.85 -12.25
C ASP A 252 -3.51 -9.24 -11.62
N PRO A 253 -2.67 -9.41 -10.57
CA PRO A 253 -2.44 -10.72 -9.98
C PRO A 253 -3.60 -11.21 -9.11
N LEU A 254 -4.56 -10.34 -8.75
CA LEU A 254 -5.62 -10.63 -7.80
C LEU A 254 -7.02 -10.59 -8.43
N TYR A 255 -7.20 -9.72 -9.43
CA TYR A 255 -8.48 -9.49 -10.14
C TYR A 255 -8.28 -9.79 -11.62
N ASP A 256 -7.89 -11.01 -11.93
CA ASP A 256 -7.54 -11.51 -13.28
C ASP A 256 -8.71 -12.17 -14.01
N GLY A 257 -9.90 -12.16 -13.40
CA GLY A 257 -11.07 -12.92 -13.89
C GLY A 257 -10.97 -14.44 -13.67
N CYS A 258 -9.84 -14.93 -13.14
CA CYS A 258 -9.56 -16.37 -12.93
C CYS A 258 -9.34 -16.73 -11.44
N GLY A 259 -9.83 -15.89 -10.50
CA GLY A 259 -9.77 -16.17 -9.07
C GLY A 259 -8.42 -15.87 -8.41
N GLY A 260 -7.64 -14.93 -8.95
CA GLY A 260 -6.40 -14.46 -8.36
C GLY A 260 -5.24 -15.44 -8.49
N ILE A 261 -5.11 -16.07 -9.65
CA ILE A 261 -4.09 -17.08 -9.91
C ILE A 261 -2.66 -16.54 -9.68
N GLY A 262 -2.37 -15.32 -10.11
CA GLY A 262 -1.06 -14.70 -9.91
C GLY A 262 -0.78 -14.41 -8.44
N TYR A 263 -1.79 -14.05 -7.65
CA TYR A 263 -1.65 -13.86 -6.20
C TYR A 263 -1.34 -15.18 -5.48
N LYS A 264 -2.06 -16.26 -5.85
CA LYS A 264 -1.85 -17.60 -5.29
C LYS A 264 -0.46 -18.15 -5.64
N ALA A 265 -0.01 -17.95 -6.88
CA ALA A 265 1.34 -18.31 -7.31
C ALA A 265 2.43 -17.61 -6.49
N ARG A 266 2.29 -16.29 -6.31
CA ARG A 266 3.19 -15.54 -5.45
C ARG A 266 3.15 -15.98 -3.99
N ALA A 267 1.99 -16.34 -3.46
CA ALA A 267 1.84 -16.86 -2.09
C ALA A 267 2.56 -18.22 -1.92
N ARG A 268 2.66 -19.02 -2.98
CA ARG A 268 3.44 -20.28 -3.03
C ARG A 268 4.94 -20.05 -3.16
N GLY A 269 5.40 -18.80 -3.33
CA GLY A 269 6.82 -18.45 -3.45
C GLY A 269 7.35 -18.43 -4.89
N GLU A 270 6.47 -18.48 -5.89
CA GLU A 270 6.87 -18.32 -7.28
C GLU A 270 7.50 -16.93 -7.51
N SER A 271 8.50 -16.86 -8.40
CA SER A 271 9.19 -15.63 -8.75
C SER A 271 8.23 -14.62 -9.41
N ARG A 272 8.67 -13.37 -9.50
CA ARG A 272 7.87 -12.32 -10.17
C ARG A 272 7.63 -12.68 -11.65
N GLU A 273 8.63 -13.19 -12.31
CA GLU A 273 8.60 -13.62 -13.71
C GLU A 273 7.55 -14.73 -13.89
N GLU A 274 7.60 -15.75 -13.05
CA GLU A 274 6.67 -16.90 -13.12
C GLU A 274 5.22 -16.48 -12.95
N TRP A 275 4.87 -15.79 -11.86
CA TRP A 275 3.47 -15.39 -11.65
C TRP A 275 2.99 -14.31 -12.63
N THR A 276 3.89 -13.44 -13.14
CA THR A 276 3.55 -12.45 -14.16
C THR A 276 3.10 -13.12 -15.46
N VAL A 277 3.73 -14.21 -15.86
CA VAL A 277 3.31 -14.98 -17.03
C VAL A 277 1.87 -15.49 -16.89
N LEU A 278 1.46 -15.92 -15.69
CA LEU A 278 0.09 -16.41 -15.43
C LEU A 278 -0.98 -15.32 -15.62
N VAL A 279 -0.62 -14.05 -15.49
CA VAL A 279 -1.56 -12.92 -15.64
C VAL A 279 -1.32 -12.11 -16.92
N GLY A 280 -0.77 -12.72 -17.94
CA GLY A 280 -0.59 -12.12 -19.26
C GLY A 280 0.80 -11.53 -19.53
N GLY A 281 1.80 -11.90 -18.73
CA GLY A 281 3.22 -11.57 -18.97
C GLY A 281 3.65 -10.17 -18.56
N GLU A 282 2.80 -9.39 -17.89
CA GLU A 282 3.08 -7.98 -17.53
C GLU A 282 2.68 -7.64 -16.09
N ALA A 283 3.28 -6.58 -15.54
CA ALA A 283 2.84 -6.02 -14.27
C ALA A 283 1.50 -5.31 -14.44
N LEU A 284 0.77 -5.12 -13.33
CA LEU A 284 -0.52 -4.41 -13.30
C LEU A 284 -0.47 -3.10 -14.11
N HIS A 285 -1.32 -2.98 -15.12
CA HIS A 285 -1.50 -1.80 -15.94
C HIS A 285 -2.49 -0.82 -15.28
N LEU A 286 -2.14 -0.34 -14.08
CA LEU A 286 -2.87 0.69 -13.35
C LEU A 286 -1.90 1.73 -12.80
N HIS A 287 -2.10 2.97 -13.20
CA HIS A 287 -1.20 4.08 -12.87
C HIS A 287 -1.98 5.29 -12.36
N ALA A 288 -1.69 5.74 -11.14
CA ALA A 288 -2.20 6.98 -10.59
C ALA A 288 -1.56 8.15 -11.35
N TRP A 289 -2.32 8.74 -12.24
CA TRP A 289 -1.83 9.68 -13.24
C TRP A 289 -1.91 11.12 -12.78
N ARG A 290 -3.09 11.55 -12.27
CA ARG A 290 -3.34 12.94 -11.89
C ARG A 290 -4.03 13.07 -10.54
N LEU A 291 -3.70 14.16 -9.84
CA LEU A 291 -4.43 14.65 -8.68
C LEU A 291 -4.88 16.07 -8.94
N HIS A 292 -6.19 16.33 -8.80
CA HIS A 292 -6.78 17.67 -8.86
C HIS A 292 -7.10 18.12 -7.45
N LEU A 293 -6.41 19.17 -7.01
CA LEU A 293 -6.48 19.68 -5.63
C LEU A 293 -7.51 20.82 -5.53
N PRO A 294 -8.16 20.99 -4.35
CA PRO A 294 -9.18 22.03 -4.17
C PRO A 294 -8.59 23.44 -4.29
N ASP A 295 -9.42 24.42 -4.64
CA ASP A 295 -8.98 25.82 -4.80
C ASP A 295 -8.44 26.44 -3.52
N ARG A 296 -8.90 25.98 -2.33
CA ARG A 296 -8.41 26.42 -1.00
C ARG A 296 -7.08 25.76 -0.56
N ARG A 297 -6.37 25.11 -1.47
CA ARG A 297 -5.06 24.52 -1.20
C ARG A 297 -4.02 25.59 -0.83
N PRO A 298 -2.89 25.23 -0.17
CA PRO A 298 -1.74 26.11 0.00
C PRO A 298 -1.28 26.69 -1.34
N SER A 299 -0.91 27.98 -1.36
CA SER A 299 -0.59 28.70 -2.60
C SER A 299 0.63 28.13 -3.36
N ASN A 300 1.55 27.49 -2.64
CA ASN A 300 2.73 26.84 -3.21
C ASN A 300 2.47 25.42 -3.73
N LEU A 301 1.24 24.90 -3.57
CA LEU A 301 0.83 23.59 -4.10
C LEU A 301 0.02 23.81 -5.40
N PRO A 302 0.41 23.21 -6.54
CA PRO A 302 -0.31 23.35 -7.79
C PRO A 302 -1.76 22.84 -7.71
N LYS A 303 -2.65 23.39 -8.56
CA LYS A 303 -4.03 22.89 -8.65
C LYS A 303 -4.07 21.46 -9.20
N GLU A 304 -3.14 21.13 -10.10
CA GLU A 304 -3.00 19.82 -10.69
C GLU A 304 -1.58 19.31 -10.52
N LEU A 305 -1.45 18.03 -10.15
CA LEU A 305 -0.19 17.29 -10.14
C LEU A 305 -0.31 16.12 -11.12
N VAL A 306 0.66 15.97 -12.01
CA VAL A 306 0.67 14.95 -13.05
C VAL A 306 1.90 14.07 -12.89
N CYS A 307 1.71 12.77 -12.86
CA CYS A 307 2.78 11.79 -12.92
C CYS A 307 3.04 11.42 -14.39
N PRO A 308 4.28 11.41 -14.85
CA PRO A 308 4.58 10.87 -16.18
C PRO A 308 4.08 9.43 -16.32
N ILE A 309 3.50 9.10 -17.47
CA ILE A 309 3.08 7.74 -17.78
C ILE A 309 4.31 6.83 -17.75
N ARG A 310 4.11 5.61 -17.29
CA ARG A 310 5.16 4.61 -17.21
C ARG A 310 5.80 4.38 -18.57
N GLU A 311 7.12 4.34 -18.60
CA GLU A 311 7.90 4.04 -19.80
C GLU A 311 7.47 2.69 -20.41
N GLY A 312 7.38 2.64 -21.74
CA GLY A 312 6.91 1.48 -22.49
C GLY A 312 5.40 1.34 -22.64
N TRP A 313 4.59 2.21 -22.01
CA TRP A 313 3.15 2.26 -22.22
C TRP A 313 2.80 3.22 -23.36
N SER A 314 2.15 2.69 -24.40
CA SER A 314 1.69 3.48 -25.56
C SER A 314 0.24 3.94 -25.32
N VAL A 315 0.05 4.85 -24.37
CA VAL A 315 -1.28 5.40 -24.04
C VAL A 315 -1.68 6.40 -25.12
N PRO A 316 -2.86 6.29 -25.75
CA PRO A 316 -3.33 7.19 -26.79
C PRO A 316 -3.97 8.46 -26.18
N PHE A 317 -3.17 9.50 -26.00
CA PHE A 317 -3.64 10.82 -25.58
C PHE A 317 -3.77 11.75 -26.78
#